data_2814329960aebf7d4ba2a3f9f778606a
#
_entry.id   2814329960aebf7d4ba2a3f9f778606a
#
_cell.length_a   1.000
_cell.length_b   1.000
_cell.length_c   1.000
_cell.angle_alpha   90.00
_cell.angle_beta   90.00
_cell.angle_gamma   90.00
#
_symmetry.space_group_name_H-M   'P 1'
#
loop_
_entity.id
_entity.type
_entity.pdbx_description
1 polymer ?
#
loop_
_entity_poly.entity_id
_entity_poly.type
_entity_poly.pdbx_seq_one_letter_code
_entity_poly.pdbx_strand_id
1 'polypeptide(L)'
;MSIEEMGYFTDRAVRSDRIIYTPTLFAKEALLYLQEVGSLQALKPHQSHRESLDSFLFFVVKNGRGELQFRGQKYSLSVGDCVFIDCRHPYYHRSSKDEPWSLKWMHFNGSMAATIYDKYLSRGGENVFPSKRID
;
A
#
# COMPACT_ATOMS: atom_id res chain seq x y z
N MET A 1 -13.08 3.22 -9.86
CA MET A 1 -11.71 3.64 -10.20
C MET A 1 -11.11 2.63 -11.16
N SER A 2 -10.60 3.09 -12.29
CA SER A 2 -9.99 2.19 -13.27
C SER A 2 -8.57 1.79 -12.88
N ILE A 3 -8.02 0.81 -13.60
CA ILE A 3 -6.63 0.39 -13.40
C ILE A 3 -5.66 1.54 -13.63
N GLU A 4 -5.91 2.34 -14.67
CA GLU A 4 -5.08 3.51 -14.97
C GLU A 4 -5.15 4.55 -13.87
N GLU A 5 -6.31 4.76 -13.30
CA GLU A 5 -6.48 5.70 -12.19
C GLU A 5 -5.75 5.26 -10.93
N MET A 6 -5.61 3.96 -10.72
CA MET A 6 -4.84 3.43 -9.59
C MET A 6 -3.34 3.59 -9.76
N GLY A 7 -2.86 3.71 -10.99
CA GLY A 7 -1.43 3.89 -11.26
C GLY A 7 -0.57 2.65 -11.05
N TYR A 8 -1.18 1.50 -10.82
CA TYR A 8 -0.43 0.27 -10.52
C TYR A 8 -0.16 -0.57 -11.75
N PHE A 9 -0.98 -0.43 -12.79
CA PHE A 9 -1.01 -1.37 -13.91
C PHE A 9 -0.93 -0.68 -15.25
N THR A 10 -0.21 0.46 -15.29
CA THR A 10 -0.11 1.30 -16.47
C THR A 10 0.83 0.74 -17.52
N ASP A 11 1.65 -0.25 -17.18
CA ASP A 11 2.57 -0.87 -18.11
C ASP A 11 2.65 -2.38 -17.88
N ARG A 12 3.50 -3.04 -18.67
CA ARG A 12 3.70 -4.48 -18.59
C ARG A 12 4.82 -4.88 -17.63
N ALA A 13 5.26 -3.96 -16.79
CA ALA A 13 6.33 -4.20 -15.83
C ALA A 13 5.89 -5.06 -14.65
N VAL A 14 4.59 -5.27 -14.48
CA VAL A 14 4.06 -6.03 -13.34
C VAL A 14 3.09 -7.11 -13.79
N ARG A 15 3.05 -8.17 -13.00
CA ARG A 15 1.99 -9.20 -13.03
C ARG A 15 1.20 -9.02 -11.75
N SER A 16 -0.13 -8.92 -11.86
CA SER A 16 -0.95 -8.65 -10.68
C SER A 16 -2.30 -9.31 -10.74
N ASP A 17 -2.82 -9.59 -9.56
CA ASP A 17 -4.20 -10.00 -9.31
C ASP A 17 -4.76 -9.08 -8.25
N ARG A 18 -6.01 -8.65 -8.42
CA ARG A 18 -6.64 -7.79 -7.43
C ARG A 18 -8.15 -7.96 -7.41
N ILE A 19 -8.74 -7.62 -6.27
CA ILE A 19 -10.17 -7.59 -6.08
C ILE A 19 -10.53 -6.18 -5.62
N ILE A 20 -11.50 -5.57 -6.31
CA ILE A 20 -12.02 -4.25 -5.98
C ILE A 20 -13.40 -4.45 -5.35
N TYR A 21 -13.64 -3.78 -4.23
CA TYR A 21 -14.90 -3.86 -3.49
C TYR A 21 -15.70 -2.60 -3.67
N THR A 22 -17.02 -2.76 -3.76
CA THR A 22 -17.95 -1.63 -3.77
C THR A 22 -18.69 -1.65 -2.44
N PRO A 23 -18.29 -0.82 -1.45
CA PRO A 23 -18.95 -0.83 -0.14
C PRO A 23 -20.35 -0.23 -0.21
N THR A 24 -21.21 -0.69 0.70
CA THR A 24 -22.54 -0.09 0.90
C THR A 24 -22.39 1.28 1.55
N LEU A 25 -23.44 2.09 1.48
CA LEU A 25 -23.47 3.39 2.17
C LEU A 25 -23.27 3.21 3.68
N PHE A 26 -23.91 2.19 4.26
CA PHE A 26 -23.75 1.89 5.68
C PHE A 26 -22.28 1.58 6.03
N ALA A 27 -21.60 0.78 5.21
CA ALA A 27 -20.19 0.46 5.43
C ALA A 27 -19.32 1.71 5.39
N LYS A 28 -19.58 2.59 4.43
CA LYS A 28 -18.82 3.85 4.31
C LYS A 28 -18.98 4.75 5.52
N GLU A 29 -20.17 4.78 6.11
CA GLU A 29 -20.50 5.69 7.21
C GLU A 29 -20.13 5.14 8.58
N ALA A 30 -20.17 3.83 8.77
CA ALA A 30 -20.12 3.23 10.11
C ALA A 30 -19.01 2.22 10.33
N LEU A 31 -18.38 1.71 9.29
CA LEU A 31 -17.48 0.57 9.40
C LEU A 31 -16.11 0.88 8.79
N LEU A 32 -15.16 0.02 9.10
CA LEU A 32 -13.99 -0.15 8.23
C LEU A 32 -14.42 -0.99 7.04
N TYR A 33 -13.96 -0.64 5.85
CA TYR A 33 -14.26 -1.42 4.67
C TYR A 33 -13.04 -1.50 3.77
N LEU A 34 -12.95 -2.61 3.06
CA LEU A 34 -11.93 -2.80 2.04
C LEU A 34 -12.35 -2.08 0.76
N GLN A 35 -11.39 -1.43 0.12
CA GLN A 35 -11.56 -0.83 -1.20
C GLN A 35 -10.97 -1.76 -2.25
N GLU A 36 -9.80 -2.33 -1.94
CA GLU A 36 -9.08 -3.20 -2.86
C GLU A 36 -8.11 -4.07 -2.09
N VAL A 37 -7.95 -5.31 -2.51
CA VAL A 37 -6.86 -6.18 -2.08
C VAL A 37 -6.20 -6.77 -3.32
N GLY A 38 -4.92 -7.04 -3.23
CA GLY A 38 -4.23 -7.61 -4.36
C GLY A 38 -2.82 -8.07 -4.08
N SER A 39 -2.22 -8.60 -5.13
CA SER A 39 -0.82 -8.97 -5.14
C SER A 39 -0.21 -8.54 -6.47
N LEU A 40 1.07 -8.20 -6.45
CA LEU A 40 1.80 -7.93 -7.67
C LEU A 40 3.20 -8.54 -7.60
N GLN A 41 3.72 -8.84 -8.77
CA GLN A 41 5.11 -9.22 -8.97
C GLN A 41 5.69 -8.27 -10.00
N ALA A 42 6.71 -7.51 -9.62
CA ALA A 42 7.41 -6.66 -10.57
C ALA A 42 8.28 -7.52 -11.48
N LEU A 43 8.09 -7.37 -12.77
CA LEU A 43 8.87 -8.08 -13.81
C LEU A 43 10.05 -7.24 -14.27
N LYS A 44 9.98 -5.93 -14.04
CA LYS A 44 10.98 -4.91 -14.32
C LYS A 44 10.96 -3.90 -13.20
N PRO A 45 11.90 -2.95 -13.12
CA PRO A 45 11.78 -1.84 -12.19
C PRO A 45 10.43 -1.16 -12.37
N HIS A 46 9.67 -1.08 -11.29
CA HIS A 46 8.30 -0.57 -11.27
C HIS A 46 8.20 0.51 -10.21
N GLN A 47 7.50 1.59 -10.55
CA GLN A 47 7.30 2.69 -9.61
C GLN A 47 5.85 3.14 -9.64
N SER A 48 5.42 3.70 -8.53
CA SER A 48 4.09 4.30 -8.37
C SER A 48 4.22 5.58 -7.58
N HIS A 49 3.49 6.60 -8.01
CA HIS A 49 3.47 7.90 -7.36
C HIS A 49 2.04 8.38 -7.22
N ARG A 50 1.68 8.85 -6.03
CA ARG A 50 0.36 9.40 -5.72
C ARG A 50 0.49 10.69 -4.95
N GLU A 51 -0.23 11.74 -5.37
CA GLU A 51 -0.31 12.99 -4.64
C GLU A 51 -1.34 12.93 -3.52
N SER A 52 -2.51 12.35 -3.79
CA SER A 52 -3.56 12.20 -2.80
C SER A 52 -4.56 11.15 -3.26
N LEU A 53 -4.89 10.24 -2.36
CA LEU A 53 -5.90 9.21 -2.57
C LEU A 53 -6.64 9.04 -1.25
N ASP A 54 -7.96 9.10 -1.27
CA ASP A 54 -8.75 8.91 -0.05
C ASP A 54 -8.79 7.43 0.33
N SER A 55 -7.73 7.01 1.00
CA SER A 55 -7.49 5.61 1.32
C SER A 55 -6.38 5.49 2.35
N PHE A 56 -6.35 4.35 3.03
CA PHE A 56 -5.20 3.89 3.81
C PHE A 56 -4.65 2.66 3.10
N LEU A 57 -3.33 2.55 3.08
CA LEU A 57 -2.64 1.46 2.40
C LEU A 57 -1.84 0.66 3.41
N PHE A 58 -1.99 -0.65 3.33
CA PHE A 58 -1.11 -1.59 4.00
C PHE A 58 -0.53 -2.52 2.95
N PHE A 59 0.80 -2.71 2.96
CA PHE A 59 1.39 -3.74 2.12
C PHE A 59 2.58 -4.42 2.80
N VAL A 60 2.91 -5.60 2.32
CA VAL A 60 4.05 -6.36 2.78
C VAL A 60 4.90 -6.78 1.58
N VAL A 61 6.21 -6.69 1.74
CA VAL A 61 7.17 -7.15 0.73
C VAL A 61 7.36 -8.66 0.90
N LYS A 62 6.97 -9.42 -0.11
CA LYS A 62 7.06 -10.88 -0.09
C LYS A 62 8.36 -11.39 -0.71
N ASN A 63 8.89 -10.70 -1.69
CA ASN A 63 10.16 -11.02 -2.35
C ASN A 63 10.80 -9.73 -2.83
N GLY A 64 12.11 -9.78 -3.03
CA GLY A 64 12.84 -8.64 -3.57
C GLY A 64 12.99 -7.49 -2.60
N ARG A 65 13.23 -6.32 -3.14
CA ARG A 65 13.38 -5.08 -2.37
C ARG A 65 12.91 -3.88 -3.16
N GLY A 66 12.73 -2.80 -2.44
CA GLY A 66 12.34 -1.54 -3.03
C GLY A 66 12.49 -0.39 -2.07
N GLU A 67 11.82 0.70 -2.39
CA GLU A 67 11.95 1.96 -1.68
C GLU A 67 10.59 2.60 -1.56
N LEU A 68 10.36 3.26 -0.42
CA LEU A 68 9.17 4.10 -0.18
C LEU A 68 9.64 5.48 0.22
N GLN A 69 9.00 6.51 -0.34
CA GLN A 69 9.12 7.88 0.14
C GLN A 69 7.75 8.34 0.61
N PHE A 70 7.69 8.80 1.84
CA PHE A 70 6.45 9.23 2.47
C PHE A 70 6.73 10.32 3.49
N ARG A 71 6.09 11.47 3.33
CA ARG A 71 6.16 12.63 4.24
C ARG A 71 7.59 13.03 4.57
N GLY A 72 8.44 13.12 3.54
CA GLY A 72 9.83 13.55 3.68
C GLY A 72 10.79 12.48 4.16
N GLN A 73 10.32 11.28 4.41
CA GLN A 73 11.15 10.15 4.82
C GLN A 73 11.33 9.18 3.67
N LYS A 74 12.52 8.61 3.59
CA LYS A 74 12.86 7.59 2.59
C LYS A 74 13.16 6.29 3.33
N TYR A 75 12.49 5.23 2.91
CA TYR A 75 12.62 3.91 3.52
C TYR A 75 13.12 2.90 2.49
N SER A 76 14.12 2.12 2.88
CA SER A 76 14.54 0.95 2.10
C SER A 76 13.78 -0.26 2.61
N LEU A 77 13.13 -0.99 1.71
CA LEU A 77 12.24 -2.09 2.06
C LEU A 77 12.81 -3.41 1.57
N SER A 78 12.75 -4.43 2.40
CA SER A 78 13.16 -5.79 2.07
C SER A 78 12.09 -6.79 2.51
N VAL A 79 12.31 -8.06 2.20
CA VAL A 79 11.35 -9.14 2.51
C VAL A 79 10.94 -9.09 3.98
N GLY A 80 9.65 -9.11 4.21
CA GLY A 80 9.07 -9.07 5.55
C GLY A 80 8.74 -7.67 6.05
N ASP A 81 9.20 -6.62 5.36
CA ASP A 81 8.85 -5.25 5.75
C ASP A 81 7.40 -4.97 5.39
N CYS A 82 6.72 -4.32 6.33
CA CYS A 82 5.33 -3.90 6.19
C CYS A 82 5.26 -2.38 6.15
N VAL A 83 4.33 -1.87 5.36
CA VAL A 83 4.06 -0.45 5.25
C VAL A 83 2.61 -0.18 5.63
N PHE A 84 2.39 0.83 6.44
CA PHE A 84 1.05 1.31 6.81
C PHE A 84 1.06 2.82 6.70
N ILE A 85 0.35 3.36 5.70
CA ILE A 85 0.37 4.80 5.40
C ILE A 85 -1.02 5.34 5.10
N ASP A 86 -1.18 6.63 5.37
CA ASP A 86 -2.34 7.42 4.98
C ASP A 86 -2.09 7.99 3.58
N CYS A 87 -2.80 7.47 2.60
CA CYS A 87 -2.61 7.84 1.20
C CYS A 87 -3.12 9.23 0.84
N ARG A 88 -3.77 9.93 1.76
CA ARG A 88 -4.15 11.32 1.53
C ARG A 88 -2.93 12.25 1.49
N HIS A 89 -1.78 11.79 1.98
CA HIS A 89 -0.48 12.45 1.82
C HIS A 89 0.24 11.88 0.61
N PRO A 90 1.06 12.67 -0.09
CA PRO A 90 1.83 12.18 -1.24
C PRO A 90 2.76 11.02 -0.85
N TYR A 91 2.85 10.03 -1.70
CA TYR A 91 3.79 8.94 -1.52
C TYR A 91 4.30 8.42 -2.86
N TYR A 92 5.46 7.80 -2.81
CA TYR A 92 6.13 7.22 -3.96
C TYR A 92 6.77 5.92 -3.55
N HIS A 93 6.59 4.87 -4.33
CA HIS A 93 7.31 3.63 -4.10
C HIS A 93 7.80 3.05 -5.42
N ARG A 94 8.90 2.34 -5.34
CA ARG A 94 9.47 1.68 -6.51
C ARG A 94 10.17 0.39 -6.14
N SER A 95 10.12 -0.56 -7.06
CA SER A 95 10.87 -1.81 -6.98
C SER A 95 12.34 -1.58 -7.26
N SER A 96 13.20 -2.38 -6.62
CA SER A 96 14.62 -2.44 -6.95
C SER A 96 14.80 -2.89 -8.40
N LYS A 97 15.81 -2.34 -9.04
CA LYS A 97 16.23 -2.73 -10.39
C LYS A 97 16.82 -4.14 -10.39
N ASP A 98 17.60 -4.46 -9.37
CA ASP A 98 18.36 -5.73 -9.32
C ASP A 98 17.55 -6.86 -8.70
N GLU A 99 16.64 -6.53 -7.77
CA GLU A 99 15.81 -7.50 -7.09
C GLU A 99 14.36 -7.02 -7.10
N PRO A 100 13.66 -7.15 -8.24
CA PRO A 100 12.27 -6.71 -8.35
C PRO A 100 11.40 -7.37 -7.31
N TRP A 101 10.52 -6.58 -6.70
CA TRP A 101 9.75 -7.06 -5.57
C TRP A 101 8.42 -7.70 -5.95
N SER A 102 7.91 -8.51 -5.00
CA SER A 102 6.53 -8.96 -4.99
C SER A 102 5.88 -8.40 -3.74
N LEU A 103 4.68 -7.89 -3.89
CA LEU A 103 3.92 -7.27 -2.81
C LEU A 103 2.55 -7.93 -2.68
N LYS A 104 2.02 -7.90 -1.45
CA LYS A 104 0.59 -8.07 -1.20
C LYS A 104 0.11 -6.81 -0.51
N TRP A 105 -1.04 -6.28 -0.94
CA TRP A 105 -1.53 -5.01 -0.42
C TRP A 105 -3.03 -5.04 -0.17
N MET A 106 -3.47 -4.09 0.65
CA MET A 106 -4.86 -3.73 0.77
C MET A 106 -5.00 -2.22 0.92
N HIS A 107 -6.00 -1.69 0.25
CA HIS A 107 -6.51 -0.35 0.48
C HIS A 107 -7.80 -0.46 1.28
N PHE A 108 -7.94 0.36 2.29
CA PHE A 108 -9.12 0.37 3.14
C PHE A 108 -9.46 1.79 3.57
N ASN A 109 -10.67 1.97 4.04
CA ASN A 109 -11.14 3.25 4.54
C ASN A 109 -12.31 3.02 5.50
N GLY A 110 -13.00 4.10 5.87
CA GLY A 110 -14.14 4.07 6.75
C GLY A 110 -14.06 5.14 7.81
N SER A 111 -15.15 5.35 8.52
CA SER A 111 -15.24 6.40 9.53
C SER A 111 -14.22 6.25 10.66
N MET A 112 -13.77 5.04 10.92
CA MET A 112 -12.80 4.75 11.98
C MET A 112 -11.37 4.64 11.49
N ALA A 113 -11.12 4.65 10.18
CA ALA A 113 -9.79 4.39 9.63
C ALA A 113 -8.75 5.41 10.10
N ALA A 114 -9.06 6.69 10.00
CA ALA A 114 -8.15 7.74 10.44
C ALA A 114 -7.88 7.66 11.94
N THR A 115 -8.91 7.38 12.72
CA THR A 115 -8.78 7.25 14.18
C THR A 115 -7.86 6.10 14.56
N ILE A 116 -8.01 4.96 13.88
CA ILE A 116 -7.16 3.79 14.11
C ILE A 116 -5.71 4.10 13.73
N TYR A 117 -5.51 4.72 12.57
CA TYR A 117 -4.18 5.09 12.10
C TYR A 117 -3.50 6.06 13.06
N ASP A 118 -4.20 7.12 13.47
CA ASP A 118 -3.66 8.12 14.39
C ASP A 118 -3.33 7.49 15.75
N LYS A 119 -4.18 6.59 16.23
CA LYS A 119 -3.94 5.87 17.47
C LYS A 119 -2.71 4.98 17.38
N TYR A 120 -2.56 4.28 16.27
CA TYR A 120 -1.39 3.45 16.01
C TYR A 120 -0.10 4.28 16.09
N LEU A 121 -0.04 5.41 15.38
CA LEU A 121 1.14 6.28 15.40
C LEU A 121 1.39 6.88 16.79
N SER A 122 0.33 7.30 17.48
CA SER A 122 0.46 7.94 18.82
C SER A 122 0.98 6.97 19.89
N ARG A 123 0.86 5.68 19.64
CA ARG A 123 1.38 4.64 20.55
C ARG A 123 2.75 4.11 20.14
N GLY A 124 3.46 4.85 19.29
CA GLY A 124 4.79 4.47 18.86
C GLY A 124 4.84 3.60 17.60
N GLY A 125 3.71 3.39 16.91
CA GLY A 125 3.69 2.68 15.65
C GLY A 125 4.44 3.45 14.58
N GLU A 126 5.10 2.73 13.70
CA GLU A 126 5.86 3.31 12.60
C GLU A 126 5.19 3.00 11.25
N ASN A 127 5.39 3.88 10.27
CA ASN A 127 4.85 3.69 8.94
C ASN A 127 5.47 2.48 8.23
N VAL A 128 6.70 2.14 8.57
CA VAL A 128 7.41 0.96 8.07
C VAL A 128 7.89 0.14 9.25
N PHE A 129 7.60 -1.13 9.26
CA PHE A 129 8.00 -2.01 10.35
C PHE A 129 8.21 -3.44 9.86
N PRO A 130 9.13 -4.20 10.45
CA PRO A 130 9.33 -5.59 10.05
C PRO A 130 8.21 -6.48 10.57
N SER A 131 7.77 -7.43 9.74
CA SER A 131 6.85 -8.46 10.18
C SER A 131 7.62 -9.59 10.86
N LYS A 132 7.07 -10.10 11.96
CA LYS A 132 7.64 -11.27 12.63
C LYS A 132 7.30 -12.57 11.87
N ARG A 133 6.26 -12.52 11.04
CA ARG A 133 5.83 -13.63 10.19
C ARG A 133 5.41 -13.06 8.84
N ILE A 134 5.86 -13.69 7.79
CA ILE A 134 5.57 -13.28 6.41
C ILE A 134 4.82 -14.35 5.61
N ASP A 135 4.63 -15.52 6.16
CA ASP A 135 3.91 -16.67 5.59
C ASP A 135 2.40 -16.63 5.79
#